data_74c6ecf038e88375ae441a1a961d8ec2
#
_entry.id   74c6ecf038e88375ae441a1a961d8ec2
#
_cell.length_a   1.000
_cell.length_b   1.000
_cell.length_c   1.000
_cell.angle_alpha   90.00
_cell.angle_beta   90.00
_cell.angle_gamma   90.00
#
_symmetry.space_group_name_H-M   'P 1'
#
loop_
_entity.id
_entity.type
_entity.pdbx_description
1 polymer ?
#
loop_
_entity_poly.entity_id
_entity_poly.type
_entity_poly.pdbx_seq_one_letter_code
_entity_poly.pdbx_strand_id
1 'polypeptide(L)'
;MEGFGLLRRFFCALLALTLCILFAAPARGEGVSDFIRLHVVASGDTDWEQAVKLAVRDACLARAREVAADCADADAAYAALNANLAAFQSAATIAAREMGFDGEVTVETGAFAFPDRVYGALFVPAGDYRALRVTLGEGGGHNWWCVLYPSLCVVDEAAYYAGEDVPIEFYSSVGRFLRGLFGG
;
A
#
# COMPACT_ATOMS: atom_id res chain seq x y z
N MET A 1 -8.59 -4.45 61.74
CA MET A 1 -8.75 -5.35 60.55
C MET A 1 -9.09 -4.60 59.25
N GLU A 2 -9.14 -3.27 59.23
CA GLU A 2 -9.53 -2.48 58.04
C GLU A 2 -8.40 -2.22 57.05
N GLY A 3 -7.14 -2.25 57.46
CA GLY A 3 -6.00 -1.97 56.55
C GLY A 3 -5.73 -2.98 55.46
N PHE A 4 -6.11 -4.25 55.66
CA PHE A 4 -5.86 -5.33 54.69
C PHE A 4 -6.79 -5.25 53.47
N GLY A 5 -7.98 -4.70 53.66
CA GLY A 5 -8.95 -4.49 52.55
C GLY A 5 -8.55 -3.36 51.62
N LEU A 6 -7.95 -2.31 52.15
CA LEU A 6 -7.51 -1.15 51.40
C LEU A 6 -6.29 -1.52 50.53
N LEU A 7 -5.31 -2.22 51.08
CA LEU A 7 -4.11 -2.68 50.41
C LEU A 7 -4.45 -3.63 49.22
N ARG A 8 -5.42 -4.54 49.41
CA ARG A 8 -5.90 -5.46 48.34
C ARG A 8 -6.59 -4.70 47.22
N ARG A 9 -7.37 -3.68 47.52
CA ARG A 9 -8.03 -2.81 46.52
C ARG A 9 -7.00 -2.02 45.70
N PHE A 10 -5.97 -1.46 46.36
CA PHE A 10 -4.87 -0.79 45.67
C PHE A 10 -4.09 -1.73 44.74
N PHE A 11 -3.82 -2.96 45.17
CA PHE A 11 -3.10 -3.95 44.37
C PHE A 11 -3.92 -4.41 43.14
N CYS A 12 -5.24 -4.61 43.31
CA CYS A 12 -6.13 -4.92 42.19
C CYS A 12 -6.26 -3.76 41.18
N ALA A 13 -6.33 -2.51 41.69
CA ALA A 13 -6.38 -1.34 40.80
C ALA A 13 -5.06 -1.14 40.03
N LEU A 14 -3.91 -1.36 40.69
CA LEU A 14 -2.60 -1.28 40.04
C LEU A 14 -2.43 -2.38 38.99
N LEU A 15 -2.87 -3.60 39.29
CA LEU A 15 -2.84 -4.73 38.37
C LEU A 15 -3.76 -4.50 37.14
N ALA A 16 -4.95 -3.94 37.36
CA ALA A 16 -5.88 -3.58 36.30
C ALA A 16 -5.31 -2.46 35.42
N LEU A 17 -4.64 -1.46 36.02
CA LEU A 17 -4.02 -0.36 35.31
C LEU A 17 -2.84 -0.83 34.45
N THR A 18 -1.98 -1.72 34.99
CA THR A 18 -0.87 -2.31 34.24
C THR A 18 -1.37 -3.21 33.09
N LEU A 19 -2.45 -3.94 33.32
CA LEU A 19 -3.08 -4.75 32.28
C LEU A 19 -3.68 -3.87 31.17
N CYS A 20 -4.35 -2.77 31.51
CA CYS A 20 -4.85 -1.80 30.52
C CYS A 20 -3.73 -1.14 29.72
N ILE A 21 -2.59 -0.83 30.35
CA ILE A 21 -1.43 -0.24 29.65
C ILE A 21 -0.79 -1.27 28.69
N LEU A 22 -0.73 -2.55 29.06
CA LEU A 22 -0.24 -3.63 28.22
C LEU A 22 -1.15 -3.89 27.01
N PHE A 23 -2.47 -3.71 27.14
CA PHE A 23 -3.43 -3.82 26.04
C PHE A 23 -3.62 -2.53 25.25
N ALA A 24 -3.19 -1.37 25.78
CA ALA A 24 -3.22 -0.07 25.10
C ALA A 24 -1.97 0.20 24.24
N ALA A 25 -1.05 -0.77 24.07
CA ALA A 25 -0.03 -0.67 23.07
C ALA A 25 -0.75 -0.50 21.72
N PRO A 26 -0.47 0.59 20.94
CA PRO A 26 -1.07 0.73 19.63
C PRO A 26 -0.73 -0.55 18.88
N ALA A 27 -1.74 -1.28 18.43
CA ALA A 27 -1.56 -2.35 17.48
C ALA A 27 -0.87 -1.69 16.26
N ARG A 28 0.44 -1.83 16.18
CA ARG A 28 1.14 -1.59 14.92
C ARG A 28 0.45 -2.53 13.96
N GLY A 29 -0.32 -1.94 13.04
CA GLY A 29 -1.02 -2.72 12.03
C GLY A 29 0.01 -3.60 11.33
N GLU A 30 0.02 -4.89 11.69
CA GLU A 30 0.67 -5.92 10.90
C GLU A 30 -0.02 -5.91 9.54
N GLY A 31 0.59 -5.34 8.54
CA GLY A 31 0.01 -5.25 7.21
C GLY A 31 0.49 -4.07 6.37
N VAL A 32 0.91 -2.96 6.98
CA VAL A 32 1.43 -1.79 6.25
C VAL A 32 2.81 -2.09 5.64
N SER A 33 3.59 -2.99 6.27
CA SER A 33 4.93 -3.38 5.81
C SER A 33 4.93 -4.35 4.61
N ASP A 34 3.82 -5.07 4.38
CA ASP A 34 3.77 -6.13 3.36
C ASP A 34 3.37 -5.62 1.97
N PHE A 35 2.95 -4.36 1.90
CA PHE A 35 2.60 -3.72 0.64
C PHE A 35 3.69 -2.79 0.16
N ILE A 36 4.01 -2.89 -1.14
CA ILE A 36 4.72 -1.84 -1.86
C ILE A 36 3.70 -1.14 -2.74
N ARG A 37 3.66 0.18 -2.67
CA ARG A 37 2.68 0.99 -3.38
C ARG A 37 3.28 1.60 -4.65
N LEU A 38 2.40 1.97 -5.58
CA LEU A 38 2.74 2.82 -6.72
C LEU A 38 1.96 4.13 -6.59
N HIS A 39 2.66 5.24 -6.75
CA HIS A 39 2.10 6.58 -6.77
C HIS A 39 2.55 7.28 -8.05
N VAL A 40 1.61 7.61 -8.93
CA VAL A 40 1.88 8.39 -10.14
C VAL A 40 1.15 9.72 -10.05
N VAL A 41 1.89 10.82 -10.15
CA VAL A 41 1.39 12.19 -10.05
C VAL A 41 1.37 12.80 -11.44
N ALA A 42 0.20 13.25 -11.90
CA ALA A 42 0.08 13.93 -13.19
C ALA A 42 0.66 15.36 -13.14
N SER A 43 1.08 15.87 -14.29
CA SER A 43 1.51 17.28 -14.43
C SER A 43 0.37 18.25 -14.22
N GLY A 44 -0.86 17.88 -14.59
CA GLY A 44 -2.08 18.65 -14.48
C GLY A 44 -3.33 17.78 -14.67
N ASP A 45 -4.49 18.44 -14.82
CA ASP A 45 -5.79 17.77 -14.79
C ASP A 45 -6.54 17.77 -16.13
N THR A 46 -5.88 18.16 -17.22
CA THR A 46 -6.47 17.98 -18.56
C THR A 46 -6.57 16.51 -18.92
N ASP A 47 -7.53 16.14 -19.77
CA ASP A 47 -7.73 14.77 -20.23
C ASP A 47 -6.43 14.16 -20.80
N TRP A 48 -5.64 14.97 -21.52
CA TRP A 48 -4.36 14.55 -22.07
C TRP A 48 -3.32 14.26 -20.96
N GLU A 49 -3.17 15.14 -19.98
CA GLU A 49 -2.23 14.93 -18.86
C GLU A 49 -2.62 13.72 -18.02
N GLN A 50 -3.91 13.50 -17.84
CA GLN A 50 -4.41 12.30 -17.18
C GLN A 50 -4.15 11.04 -18.02
N ALA A 51 -4.27 11.09 -19.35
CA ALA A 51 -3.91 9.99 -20.24
C ALA A 51 -2.39 9.68 -20.20
N VAL A 52 -1.53 10.69 -20.18
CA VAL A 52 -0.08 10.55 -19.99
C VAL A 52 0.22 9.81 -18.67
N LYS A 53 -0.40 10.23 -17.57
CA LYS A 53 -0.26 9.57 -16.27
C LYS A 53 -0.60 8.08 -16.34
N LEU A 54 -1.70 7.73 -17.03
CA LEU A 54 -2.13 6.33 -17.17
C LEU A 54 -1.15 5.52 -18.02
N ALA A 55 -0.62 6.07 -19.10
CA ALA A 55 0.39 5.40 -19.92
C ALA A 55 1.69 5.13 -19.11
N VAL A 56 2.12 6.11 -18.33
CA VAL A 56 3.30 5.98 -17.45
C VAL A 56 3.04 4.94 -16.34
N ARG A 57 1.85 4.94 -15.73
CA ARG A 57 1.43 3.90 -14.79
C ARG A 57 1.60 2.51 -15.39
N ASP A 58 1.07 2.30 -16.59
CA ASP A 58 1.07 0.99 -17.25
C ASP A 58 2.48 0.51 -17.56
N ALA A 59 3.36 1.40 -18.02
CA ALA A 59 4.77 1.10 -18.24
C ALA A 59 5.49 0.71 -16.93
N CYS A 60 5.23 1.40 -15.84
CA CYS A 60 5.79 1.07 -14.53
C CYS A 60 5.27 -0.27 -14.00
N LEU A 61 3.97 -0.56 -14.19
CA LEU A 61 3.38 -1.84 -13.80
C LEU A 61 3.94 -3.02 -14.60
N ALA A 62 4.12 -2.86 -15.91
CA ALA A 62 4.75 -3.88 -16.76
C ALA A 62 6.17 -4.19 -16.25
N ARG A 63 6.97 -3.16 -15.99
CA ARG A 63 8.32 -3.33 -15.45
C ARG A 63 8.33 -3.96 -14.06
N ALA A 64 7.40 -3.58 -13.18
CA ALA A 64 7.31 -4.15 -11.84
C ALA A 64 6.98 -5.64 -11.85
N ARG A 65 6.10 -6.08 -12.76
CA ARG A 65 5.80 -7.52 -12.95
C ARG A 65 7.04 -8.31 -13.31
N GLU A 66 7.90 -7.77 -14.20
CA GLU A 66 9.16 -8.44 -14.57
C GLU A 66 10.16 -8.51 -13.41
N VAL A 67 10.30 -7.40 -12.66
CA VAL A 67 11.32 -7.25 -11.61
C VAL A 67 10.94 -7.99 -10.33
N ALA A 68 9.65 -8.04 -10.00
CA ALA A 68 9.16 -8.60 -8.73
C ALA A 68 8.49 -9.97 -8.87
N ALA A 69 8.48 -10.58 -10.06
CA ALA A 69 7.80 -11.85 -10.34
C ALA A 69 8.19 -12.99 -9.40
N ASP A 70 9.49 -13.11 -9.12
CA ASP A 70 10.07 -14.21 -8.34
C ASP A 70 10.46 -13.79 -6.91
N CYS A 71 10.03 -12.60 -6.46
CA CYS A 71 10.35 -12.12 -5.13
C CYS A 71 9.52 -12.86 -4.06
N ALA A 72 10.20 -13.39 -3.04
CA ALA A 72 9.58 -14.20 -2.00
C ALA A 72 8.72 -13.37 -1.02
N ASP A 73 9.07 -12.10 -0.83
CA ASP A 73 8.44 -11.19 0.12
C ASP A 73 8.57 -9.72 -0.32
N ALA A 74 7.95 -8.82 0.44
CA ALA A 74 7.96 -7.39 0.16
C ALA A 74 9.36 -6.76 0.30
N ASP A 75 10.23 -7.30 1.15
CA ASP A 75 11.59 -6.80 1.31
C ASP A 75 12.44 -7.11 0.08
N ALA A 76 12.36 -8.34 -0.43
CA ALA A 76 12.99 -8.75 -1.67
C ALA A 76 12.47 -7.94 -2.86
N ALA A 77 11.15 -7.76 -2.95
CA ALA A 77 10.52 -6.96 -3.99
C ALA A 77 10.98 -5.50 -3.95
N TYR A 78 11.01 -4.87 -2.77
CA TYR A 78 11.49 -3.49 -2.63
C TYR A 78 12.98 -3.34 -2.98
N ALA A 79 13.81 -4.29 -2.58
CA ALA A 79 15.22 -4.32 -2.97
C ALA A 79 15.39 -4.45 -4.50
N ALA A 80 14.57 -5.30 -5.14
CA ALA A 80 14.58 -5.48 -6.59
C ALA A 80 14.13 -4.21 -7.33
N LEU A 81 13.11 -3.50 -6.84
CA LEU A 81 12.69 -2.19 -7.37
C LEU A 81 13.81 -1.16 -7.30
N ASN A 82 14.47 -1.05 -6.14
CA ASN A 82 15.59 -0.13 -5.94
C ASN A 82 16.77 -0.44 -6.89
N ALA A 83 17.11 -1.70 -7.05
CA ALA A 83 18.18 -2.14 -7.95
C ALA A 83 17.86 -1.82 -9.44
N ASN A 84 16.58 -1.68 -9.78
CA ASN A 84 16.12 -1.43 -11.14
C ASN A 84 15.57 -0.01 -11.36
N LEU A 85 15.83 0.95 -10.45
CA LEU A 85 15.25 2.29 -10.50
C LEU A 85 15.51 3.01 -11.83
N ALA A 86 16.71 2.87 -12.39
CA ALA A 86 17.05 3.44 -13.70
C ALA A 86 16.19 2.86 -14.84
N ALA A 87 15.80 1.59 -14.77
CA ALA A 87 14.93 0.97 -15.74
C ALA A 87 13.48 1.48 -15.63
N PHE A 88 13.00 1.73 -14.42
CA PHE A 88 11.72 2.40 -14.20
C PHE A 88 11.72 3.83 -14.72
N GLN A 89 12.80 4.59 -14.43
CA GLN A 89 12.99 5.94 -14.96
C GLN A 89 12.92 5.94 -16.50
N SER A 90 13.60 5.01 -17.14
CA SER A 90 13.60 4.89 -18.61
C SER A 90 12.22 4.54 -19.13
N ALA A 91 11.54 3.54 -18.54
CA ALA A 91 10.21 3.10 -18.98
C ALA A 91 9.18 4.23 -18.83
N ALA A 92 9.17 4.92 -17.70
CA ALA A 92 8.28 6.04 -17.46
C ALA A 92 8.52 7.20 -18.44
N THR A 93 9.80 7.52 -18.69
CA THR A 93 10.16 8.59 -19.61
C THR A 93 9.76 8.26 -21.05
N ILE A 94 10.01 7.02 -21.51
CA ILE A 94 9.62 6.57 -22.86
C ILE A 94 8.10 6.67 -23.02
N ALA A 95 7.33 6.11 -22.08
CA ALA A 95 5.87 6.16 -22.13
C ALA A 95 5.33 7.60 -22.16
N ALA A 96 5.90 8.50 -21.36
CA ALA A 96 5.52 9.90 -21.36
C ALA A 96 5.83 10.58 -22.72
N ARG A 97 7.01 10.33 -23.30
CA ARG A 97 7.43 10.87 -24.61
C ARG A 97 6.55 10.36 -25.76
N GLU A 98 6.17 9.08 -25.74
CA GLU A 98 5.26 8.49 -26.75
C GLU A 98 3.89 9.17 -26.73
N MET A 99 3.45 9.70 -25.59
CA MET A 99 2.24 10.49 -25.44
C MET A 99 2.44 11.98 -25.78
N GLY A 100 3.65 12.40 -26.16
CA GLY A 100 4.00 13.79 -26.49
C GLY A 100 4.28 14.66 -25.26
N PHE A 101 4.51 14.07 -24.08
CA PHE A 101 4.85 14.82 -22.87
C PHE A 101 6.34 15.16 -22.85
N ASP A 102 6.68 16.46 -22.91
CA ASP A 102 8.07 16.95 -22.95
C ASP A 102 8.59 17.43 -21.58
N GLY A 103 7.75 17.39 -20.55
CA GLY A 103 8.13 17.75 -19.19
C GLY A 103 9.11 16.78 -18.53
N GLU A 104 9.59 17.14 -17.36
CA GLU A 104 10.42 16.27 -16.54
C GLU A 104 9.62 15.06 -16.06
N VAL A 105 10.27 13.90 -15.99
CA VAL A 105 9.74 12.68 -15.40
C VAL A 105 10.71 12.25 -14.31
N THR A 106 10.25 12.23 -13.06
CA THR A 106 11.06 11.81 -11.90
C THR A 106 10.54 10.51 -11.34
N VAL A 107 11.44 9.54 -11.13
CA VAL A 107 11.10 8.25 -10.50
C VAL A 107 11.96 8.05 -9.27
N GLU A 108 11.33 7.79 -8.14
CA GLU A 108 12.01 7.59 -6.87
C GLU A 108 11.34 6.49 -6.04
N THR A 109 12.11 5.90 -5.13
CA THR A 109 11.60 4.99 -4.11
C THR A 109 11.77 5.61 -2.73
N GLY A 110 10.85 5.31 -1.82
CA GLY A 110 10.87 5.86 -0.47
C GLY A 110 9.67 5.41 0.35
N ALA A 111 9.51 6.00 1.52
CA ALA A 111 8.30 5.93 2.32
C ALA A 111 7.47 7.19 2.08
N PHE A 112 6.24 7.01 1.63
CA PHE A 112 5.34 8.12 1.30
C PHE A 112 3.99 7.91 1.96
N ALA A 113 3.33 9.02 2.34
CA ALA A 113 1.97 8.99 2.86
C ALA A 113 0.97 8.64 1.76
N PHE A 114 0.12 7.66 2.04
CA PHE A 114 -0.98 7.23 1.17
C PHE A 114 -2.31 7.41 1.89
N PRO A 115 -3.35 7.84 1.18
CA PRO A 115 -4.71 7.81 1.72
C PRO A 115 -5.21 6.37 1.80
N ASP A 116 -6.29 6.15 2.56
CA ASP A 116 -7.05 4.91 2.51
C ASP A 116 -7.61 4.66 1.11
N ARG A 117 -7.63 3.39 0.69
CA ARG A 117 -8.13 2.96 -0.61
C ARG A 117 -8.77 1.59 -0.50
N VAL A 118 -9.76 1.37 -1.36
CA VAL A 118 -10.40 0.06 -1.55
C VAL A 118 -10.07 -0.42 -2.96
N TYR A 119 -9.55 -1.63 -3.08
CA TYR A 119 -9.23 -2.30 -4.33
C TYR A 119 -10.04 -3.60 -4.41
N GLY A 120 -11.20 -3.56 -5.07
CA GLY A 120 -12.15 -4.65 -5.00
C GLY A 120 -12.56 -4.94 -3.55
N ALA A 121 -12.26 -6.14 -3.06
CA ALA A 121 -12.52 -6.54 -1.68
C ALA A 121 -11.40 -6.13 -0.67
N LEU A 122 -10.27 -5.60 -1.14
CA LEU A 122 -9.15 -5.25 -0.28
C LEU A 122 -9.23 -3.80 0.18
N PHE A 123 -9.38 -3.60 1.48
CA PHE A 123 -9.20 -2.29 2.12
C PHE A 123 -7.74 -2.10 2.54
N VAL A 124 -7.09 -1.02 2.06
CA VAL A 124 -5.74 -0.62 2.44
C VAL A 124 -5.84 0.70 3.19
N PRO A 125 -5.51 0.73 4.49
CA PRO A 125 -5.66 1.93 5.31
C PRO A 125 -4.69 3.03 4.89
N ALA A 126 -5.00 4.27 5.29
CA ALA A 126 -4.08 5.38 5.18
C ALA A 126 -2.82 5.14 6.03
N GLY A 127 -1.66 5.58 5.54
CA GLY A 127 -0.39 5.42 6.27
C GLY A 127 0.82 5.68 5.39
N ASP A 128 2.00 5.53 5.98
CA ASP A 128 3.26 5.60 5.27
C ASP A 128 3.64 4.23 4.72
N TYR A 129 3.80 4.15 3.41
CA TYR A 129 4.12 2.91 2.70
C TYR A 129 5.42 3.07 1.91
N ARG A 130 6.19 2.00 1.85
CA ARG A 130 7.25 1.88 0.85
C ARG A 130 6.61 1.93 -0.53
N ALA A 131 7.13 2.78 -1.40
CA ALA A 131 6.53 2.95 -2.71
C ALA A 131 7.55 3.33 -3.78
N LEU A 132 7.16 3.06 -5.03
CA LEU A 132 7.68 3.72 -6.21
C LEU A 132 6.81 4.92 -6.50
N ARG A 133 7.40 6.12 -6.54
CA ARG A 133 6.71 7.35 -6.91
C ARG A 133 7.22 7.86 -8.25
N VAL A 134 6.30 8.20 -9.13
CA VAL A 134 6.57 8.83 -10.43
C VAL A 134 5.88 10.18 -10.45
N THR A 135 6.63 11.23 -10.73
CA THR A 135 6.11 12.60 -10.84
C THR A 135 6.32 13.12 -12.24
N LEU A 136 5.24 13.62 -12.85
CA LEU A 136 5.25 14.22 -14.18
C LEU A 136 5.23 15.74 -14.03
N GLY A 137 6.24 16.42 -14.59
CA GLY A 137 6.42 17.86 -14.43
C GLY A 137 6.49 18.28 -12.97
N GLU A 138 5.72 19.27 -12.59
CA GLU A 138 5.65 19.79 -11.21
C GLU A 138 4.69 18.99 -10.31
N GLY A 139 3.99 17.98 -10.83
CA GLY A 139 3.09 17.14 -10.04
C GLY A 139 1.83 17.87 -9.56
N GLY A 140 1.30 18.79 -10.36
CA GLY A 140 0.15 19.62 -10.01
C GLY A 140 -1.22 18.96 -10.21
N GLY A 141 -1.28 17.76 -10.80
CA GLY A 141 -2.53 17.10 -11.17
C GLY A 141 -2.95 15.97 -10.25
N HIS A 142 -4.09 15.34 -10.60
CA HIS A 142 -4.65 14.23 -9.82
C HIS A 142 -3.73 13.01 -9.80
N ASN A 143 -3.66 12.41 -8.62
CA ASN A 143 -2.81 11.27 -8.32
C ASN A 143 -3.45 9.94 -8.72
N TRP A 144 -2.61 8.96 -9.10
CA TRP A 144 -2.95 7.55 -9.17
C TRP A 144 -2.30 6.79 -8.01
N TRP A 145 -3.10 6.02 -7.29
CA TRP A 145 -2.67 5.25 -6.14
C TRP A 145 -2.92 3.77 -6.39
N CYS A 146 -1.89 2.94 -6.27
CA CYS A 146 -1.98 1.50 -6.52
C CYS A 146 -1.17 0.68 -5.54
N VAL A 147 -1.38 -0.65 -5.52
CA VAL A 147 -0.50 -1.63 -4.86
C VAL A 147 0.35 -2.29 -5.93
N LEU A 148 1.66 -2.26 -5.77
CA LEU A 148 2.62 -2.78 -6.71
C LEU A 148 3.06 -4.20 -6.35
N TYR A 149 3.18 -4.47 -5.04
CA TYR A 149 3.49 -5.78 -4.49
C TYR A 149 2.67 -6.02 -3.21
N PRO A 150 2.13 -7.24 -2.98
CA PRO A 150 1.96 -8.30 -3.98
C PRO A 150 1.12 -7.80 -5.15
N SER A 151 1.25 -8.41 -6.33
CA SER A 151 0.71 -7.91 -7.60
C SER A 151 -0.83 -7.81 -7.59
N LEU A 152 -1.35 -6.73 -7.00
CA LEU A 152 -2.78 -6.43 -6.90
C LEU A 152 -3.24 -5.34 -7.90
N CYS A 153 -2.31 -4.72 -8.63
CA CYS A 153 -2.64 -3.80 -9.72
C CYS A 153 -3.22 -4.51 -10.97
N VAL A 154 -3.70 -5.72 -10.81
CA VAL A 154 -4.48 -6.48 -11.81
C VAL A 154 -5.98 -6.37 -11.50
N VAL A 155 -6.38 -5.51 -10.58
CA VAL A 155 -7.80 -5.24 -10.43
C VAL A 155 -8.22 -4.43 -11.65
N ASP A 156 -8.80 -5.16 -12.57
CA ASP A 156 -9.41 -4.71 -13.80
C ASP A 156 -10.19 -3.41 -13.53
N GLU A 157 -9.83 -2.32 -14.19
CA GLU A 157 -10.64 -1.10 -14.15
C GLU A 157 -12.11 -1.41 -14.51
N ALA A 158 -12.35 -2.43 -15.33
CA ALA A 158 -13.66 -2.93 -15.67
C ALA A 158 -14.46 -3.42 -14.45
N ALA A 159 -13.84 -4.08 -13.47
CA ALA A 159 -14.53 -4.54 -12.26
C ALA A 159 -14.86 -3.38 -11.31
N TYR A 160 -14.03 -2.33 -11.26
CA TYR A 160 -14.30 -1.13 -10.47
C TYR A 160 -15.49 -0.32 -10.99
N TYR A 161 -15.66 -0.25 -12.33
CA TYR A 161 -16.77 0.47 -12.96
C TYR A 161 -18.03 -0.39 -13.17
N ALA A 162 -17.90 -1.73 -13.14
CA ALA A 162 -19.03 -2.63 -13.37
C ALA A 162 -19.95 -2.80 -12.16
N GLY A 163 -19.56 -2.36 -10.96
CA GLY A 163 -20.38 -2.48 -9.75
C GLY A 163 -20.70 -3.93 -9.39
N GLU A 164 -19.91 -4.90 -9.83
CA GLU A 164 -20.14 -6.30 -9.51
C GLU A 164 -19.72 -6.57 -8.05
N ASP A 165 -20.66 -7.16 -7.29
CA ASP A 165 -20.41 -7.65 -5.93
C ASP A 165 -19.40 -8.81 -5.98
N VAL A 166 -18.10 -8.48 -5.86
CA VAL A 166 -17.06 -9.49 -5.68
C VAL A 166 -17.17 -10.01 -4.24
N PRO A 167 -17.32 -11.33 -4.02
CA PRO A 167 -17.44 -11.86 -2.67
C PRO A 167 -16.17 -11.54 -1.85
N ILE A 168 -16.37 -10.84 -0.73
CA ILE A 168 -15.32 -10.40 0.17
C ILE A 168 -14.83 -11.61 0.98
N GLU A 169 -13.74 -12.24 0.58
CA GLU A 169 -13.02 -13.15 1.46
C GLU A 169 -12.06 -12.38 2.37
N PHE A 170 -12.49 -12.15 3.60
CA PHE A 170 -11.63 -11.58 4.63
C PHE A 170 -10.52 -12.57 5.00
N TYR A 171 -9.34 -12.42 4.44
CA TYR A 171 -8.12 -13.09 4.91
C TYR A 171 -7.57 -12.34 6.12
N SER A 172 -8.24 -12.44 7.27
CA SER A 172 -7.64 -11.97 8.52
C SER A 172 -6.74 -13.07 9.10
N SER A 173 -5.57 -12.69 9.60
CA SER A 173 -4.65 -13.58 10.34
C SER A 173 -5.37 -14.26 11.51
N VAL A 174 -6.31 -13.54 12.13
CA VAL A 174 -7.21 -14.04 13.19
C VAL A 174 -8.14 -15.13 12.67
N GLY A 175 -8.69 -15.01 11.45
CA GLY A 175 -9.55 -16.03 10.85
C GLY A 175 -8.80 -17.33 10.53
N ARG A 176 -7.50 -17.25 10.16
CA ARG A 176 -6.62 -18.41 9.98
C ARG A 176 -6.29 -19.08 11.30
N PHE A 177 -5.96 -18.29 12.34
CA PHE A 177 -5.66 -18.79 13.68
C PHE A 177 -6.87 -19.50 14.31
N LEU A 178 -8.06 -18.90 14.19
CA LEU A 178 -9.30 -19.51 14.70
C LEU A 178 -9.69 -20.77 13.94
N ARG A 179 -9.52 -20.84 12.61
CA ARG A 179 -9.73 -22.06 11.84
C ARG A 179 -8.76 -23.19 12.24
N GLY A 180 -7.51 -22.85 12.58
CA GLY A 180 -6.52 -23.81 13.09
C GLY A 180 -6.86 -24.35 14.49
N LEU A 181 -7.60 -23.58 15.30
CA LEU A 181 -8.00 -23.99 16.66
C LEU A 181 -9.31 -24.78 16.72
N PHE A 182 -10.24 -24.56 15.77
CA PHE A 182 -11.60 -25.11 15.79
C PHE A 182 -11.93 -25.99 14.56
N GLY A 183 -11.00 -26.15 13.63
CA GLY A 183 -11.14 -26.98 12.43
C GLY A 183 -10.40 -28.31 12.60
N GLY A 184 -10.95 -29.20 13.44
CA GLY A 184 -10.59 -30.61 13.57
C GLY A 184 -11.71 -31.48 13.05
#